data_974738be143f6e30e5ddadff2969e90e
#
_entry.id   974738be143f6e30e5ddadff2969e90e
#
_cell.length_a   1.000
_cell.length_b   1.000
_cell.length_c   1.000
_cell.angle_alpha   90.00
_cell.angle_beta   90.00
_cell.angle_gamma   90.00
#
_symmetry.space_group_name_H-M   'P 1'
#
loop_
_entity.id
_entity.type
_entity.pdbx_description
1 polymer ?
#
loop_
_entity_poly.entity_id
_entity_poly.type
_entity_poly.pdbx_seq_one_letter_code
_entity_poly.pdbx_strand_id
1 'polypeptide(L)'
;MTVSLKELVWERLKKQGKLRKITLEDLALHSTPEKAWISVQGAVYDITEHVKRHAGWKCGCAVSELMAILRCLGTECTEEFLEIHSQHAIQRMQPYMIGELVPKEEAEKDAENKILNMFPSMSPEATPVSEKEHHDLNLCKR
;
A
#
# COMPACT_ATOMS: atom_id res chain seq x y z
N MET A 1 -1.09 24.25 19.13
CA MET A 1 -0.83 23.38 17.96
C MET A 1 -2.08 22.58 17.65
N THR A 2 -2.65 22.79 16.51
CA THR A 2 -3.84 22.05 16.09
C THR A 2 -3.40 20.76 15.42
N VAL A 3 -3.71 19.64 16.04
CA VAL A 3 -3.49 18.32 15.44
C VAL A 3 -4.44 18.17 14.26
N SER A 4 -3.95 17.76 13.10
CA SER A 4 -4.79 17.58 11.93
C SER A 4 -5.73 16.39 12.09
N LEU A 5 -6.89 16.43 11.45
CA LEU A 5 -7.84 15.31 11.46
C LEU A 5 -7.18 14.01 10.92
N LYS A 6 -6.29 14.17 9.93
CA LYS A 6 -5.49 13.07 9.39
C LYS A 6 -4.65 12.40 10.47
N GLU A 7 -3.93 13.17 11.26
CA GLU A 7 -3.10 12.64 12.36
C GLU A 7 -3.92 11.92 13.41
N LEU A 8 -5.08 12.46 13.76
CA LEU A 8 -6.00 11.83 14.72
C LEU A 8 -6.50 10.47 14.23
N VAL A 9 -6.89 10.37 12.96
CA VAL A 9 -7.35 9.12 12.36
C VAL A 9 -6.20 8.12 12.24
N TRP A 10 -5.02 8.58 11.83
CA TRP A 10 -3.81 7.78 11.74
C TRP A 10 -3.45 7.13 13.09
N GLU A 11 -3.35 7.94 14.14
CA GLU A 11 -3.04 7.46 15.48
C GLU A 11 -4.12 6.51 16.02
N ARG A 12 -5.38 6.77 15.72
CA ARG A 12 -6.48 5.86 16.08
C ARG A 12 -6.32 4.50 15.42
N LEU A 13 -6.10 4.46 14.13
CA LEU A 13 -5.92 3.21 13.38
C LEU A 13 -4.68 2.45 13.85
N LYS A 14 -3.60 3.17 14.12
CA LYS A 14 -2.37 2.60 14.66
C LYS A 14 -2.58 1.94 16.03
N LYS A 15 -3.25 2.63 16.96
CA LYS A 15 -3.59 2.09 18.28
C LYS A 15 -4.51 0.88 18.22
N GLN A 16 -5.40 0.82 17.23
CA GLN A 16 -6.30 -0.32 17.01
C GLN A 16 -5.63 -1.47 16.26
N GLY A 17 -4.39 -1.32 15.83
CA GLY A 17 -3.72 -2.32 14.98
C GLY A 17 -4.35 -2.49 13.59
N LYS A 18 -5.11 -1.49 13.15
CA LYS A 18 -5.82 -1.49 11.85
C LYS A 18 -5.11 -0.70 10.76
N LEU A 19 -4.07 0.04 11.09
CA LEU A 19 -3.27 0.77 10.11
C LEU A 19 -2.41 -0.22 9.33
N ARG A 20 -2.76 -0.45 8.08
CA ARG A 20 -2.03 -1.37 7.19
C ARG A 20 -0.81 -0.66 6.60
N LYS A 21 0.29 -1.39 6.47
CA LYS A 21 1.43 -0.95 5.68
C LYS A 21 1.25 -1.44 4.24
N ILE A 22 1.21 -0.53 3.31
CA ILE A 22 0.87 -0.77 1.91
C ILE A 22 2.02 -0.25 1.05
N THR A 23 2.52 -1.08 0.16
CA THR A 23 3.56 -0.70 -0.80
C THR A 23 2.96 -0.12 -2.07
N LEU A 24 3.77 0.54 -2.89
CA LEU A 24 3.33 0.99 -4.22
C LEU A 24 2.87 -0.17 -5.11
N GLU A 25 3.47 -1.33 -4.95
CA GLU A 25 3.10 -2.54 -5.69
C GLU A 25 1.71 -3.04 -5.28
N ASP A 26 1.43 -3.09 -3.96
CA ASP A 26 0.11 -3.43 -3.44
C ASP A 26 -0.95 -2.43 -3.88
N LEU A 27 -0.60 -1.16 -3.84
CA LEU A 27 -1.49 -0.07 -4.29
C LEU A 27 -1.86 -0.26 -5.76
N ALA A 28 -0.90 -0.58 -6.62
CA ALA A 28 -1.11 -0.79 -8.05
C ALA A 28 -2.08 -1.93 -8.38
N LEU A 29 -2.24 -2.90 -7.49
CA LEU A 29 -3.22 -3.98 -7.65
C LEU A 29 -4.68 -3.52 -7.46
N HIS A 30 -4.88 -2.32 -6.93
CA HIS A 30 -6.19 -1.74 -6.63
C HIS A 30 -6.48 -0.53 -7.52
N SER A 31 -6.35 -0.73 -8.83
CA SER A 31 -6.44 0.31 -9.87
C SER A 31 -7.71 0.27 -10.71
N THR A 32 -8.72 -0.47 -10.26
CA THR A 32 -10.01 -0.56 -10.96
C THR A 32 -11.14 0.08 -10.16
N PRO A 33 -12.26 0.48 -10.79
CA PRO A 33 -13.40 1.04 -10.08
C PRO A 33 -14.00 0.11 -9.00
N GLU A 34 -13.86 -1.20 -9.18
CA GLU A 34 -14.32 -2.22 -8.24
C GLU A 34 -13.39 -2.40 -7.05
N LYS A 35 -12.12 -2.03 -7.23
CA LYS A 35 -11.07 -2.04 -6.21
C LYS A 35 -10.22 -0.79 -6.38
N ALA A 36 -10.68 0.30 -5.82
CA ALA A 36 -10.12 1.62 -6.04
C ALA A 36 -9.41 2.15 -4.79
N TRP A 37 -8.10 2.07 -4.76
CA TRP A 37 -7.26 2.67 -3.74
C TRP A 37 -6.44 3.81 -4.35
N ILE A 38 -6.23 4.85 -3.56
CA ILE A 38 -5.29 5.94 -3.89
C ILE A 38 -4.43 6.25 -2.68
N SER A 39 -3.26 6.78 -2.93
CA SER A 39 -2.41 7.36 -1.88
C SER A 39 -2.32 8.87 -2.05
N VAL A 40 -2.59 9.58 -0.97
CA VAL A 40 -2.48 11.03 -0.88
C VAL A 40 -1.75 11.39 0.41
N GLN A 41 -0.66 12.13 0.28
CA GLN A 41 0.16 12.55 1.41
C GLN A 41 0.59 11.42 2.34
N GLY A 42 1.00 10.29 1.77
CA GLY A 42 1.50 9.12 2.48
C GLY A 42 0.42 8.25 3.14
N ALA A 43 -0.84 8.61 3.09
CA ALA A 43 -1.96 7.80 3.54
C ALA A 43 -2.63 7.10 2.37
N VAL A 44 -3.08 5.87 2.59
CA VAL A 44 -3.82 5.10 1.59
C VAL A 44 -5.30 5.07 1.95
N TYR A 45 -6.13 5.36 0.96
CA TYR A 45 -7.58 5.43 1.09
C TYR A 45 -8.25 4.43 0.16
N ASP A 46 -9.24 3.72 0.69
CA ASP A 46 -10.15 2.91 -0.12
C ASP A 46 -11.32 3.79 -0.55
N ILE A 47 -11.32 4.18 -1.82
CA ILE A 47 -12.33 5.05 -2.41
C ILE A 47 -13.31 4.30 -3.33
N THR A 48 -13.37 2.99 -3.24
CA THR A 48 -14.20 2.15 -4.12
C THR A 48 -15.66 2.61 -4.14
N GLU A 49 -16.25 2.80 -2.97
CA GLU A 49 -17.64 3.28 -2.88
C GLU A 49 -17.82 4.73 -3.34
N HIS A 50 -16.81 5.56 -3.09
CA HIS A 50 -16.82 6.95 -3.55
C HIS A 50 -16.77 7.03 -5.08
N VAL A 51 -15.92 6.23 -5.72
CA VAL A 51 -15.83 6.17 -7.19
C VAL A 51 -17.16 5.75 -7.79
N LYS A 52 -17.80 4.73 -7.24
CA LYS A 52 -19.12 4.28 -7.71
C LYS A 52 -20.21 5.35 -7.59
N ARG A 53 -20.12 6.20 -6.58
CA ARG A 53 -21.09 7.28 -6.32
C ARG A 53 -20.70 8.62 -6.92
N HIS A 54 -19.52 8.73 -7.49
CA HIS A 54 -19.05 9.99 -8.05
C HIS A 54 -20.01 10.50 -9.13
N ALA A 55 -20.34 11.79 -9.08
CA ALA A 55 -21.33 12.40 -9.96
C ALA A 55 -21.03 12.20 -11.45
N GLY A 56 -19.75 12.12 -11.81
CA GLY A 56 -19.29 11.87 -13.17
C GLY A 56 -19.82 10.59 -13.81
N TRP A 57 -20.06 9.56 -13.03
CA TRP A 57 -20.61 8.29 -13.52
C TRP A 57 -22.09 8.37 -13.85
N LYS A 58 -22.84 9.21 -13.15
CA LYS A 58 -24.29 9.28 -13.25
C LYS A 58 -24.81 10.39 -14.16
N CYS A 59 -24.05 11.46 -14.32
CA CYS A 59 -24.52 12.69 -14.97
C CYS A 59 -23.93 12.95 -16.34
N GLY A 60 -23.20 12.02 -16.93
CA GLY A 60 -22.52 12.23 -18.21
C GLY A 60 -21.52 13.38 -18.19
N CYS A 61 -20.88 13.60 -17.03
CA CYS A 61 -19.82 14.58 -16.90
C CYS A 61 -18.71 14.31 -17.89
N ALA A 62 -17.93 15.33 -18.16
CA ALA A 62 -16.89 15.28 -19.17
C ALA A 62 -16.01 14.05 -19.01
N VAL A 63 -15.78 13.33 -20.10
CA VAL A 63 -14.89 12.16 -20.17
C VAL A 63 -13.52 12.46 -19.53
N SER A 64 -13.08 13.73 -19.58
CA SER A 64 -11.87 14.20 -18.95
C SER A 64 -11.82 14.01 -17.43
N GLU A 65 -12.91 14.28 -16.71
CA GLU A 65 -12.98 14.10 -15.25
C GLU A 65 -12.94 12.63 -14.88
N LEU A 66 -13.66 11.81 -15.60
CA LEU A 66 -13.63 10.36 -15.43
C LEU A 66 -12.24 9.79 -15.67
N MET A 67 -11.59 10.22 -16.74
CA MET A 67 -10.23 9.77 -17.06
C MET A 67 -9.22 10.22 -16.01
N ALA A 68 -9.38 11.42 -15.44
CA ALA A 68 -8.53 11.89 -14.35
C ALA A 68 -8.65 10.98 -13.11
N ILE A 69 -9.87 10.61 -12.73
CA ILE A 69 -10.10 9.68 -11.62
C ILE A 69 -9.46 8.32 -11.92
N LEU A 70 -9.69 7.74 -13.08
CA LEU A 70 -9.16 6.43 -13.46
C LEU A 70 -7.64 6.39 -13.48
N ARG A 71 -6.99 7.48 -13.86
CA ARG A 71 -5.52 7.58 -13.84
C ARG A 71 -4.92 7.58 -12.43
N CYS A 72 -5.66 8.08 -11.46
CA CYS A 72 -5.21 8.14 -10.06
C CYS A 72 -5.38 6.81 -9.32
N LEU A 73 -6.25 5.92 -9.79
CA LEU A 73 -6.50 4.65 -9.12
C LEU A 73 -5.24 3.78 -9.08
N GLY A 74 -4.92 3.26 -7.91
CA GLY A 74 -3.74 2.42 -7.69
C GLY A 74 -2.42 3.19 -7.72
N THR A 75 -2.44 4.52 -7.56
CA THR A 75 -1.25 5.37 -7.61
C THR A 75 -1.14 6.31 -6.40
N GLU A 76 0.07 6.78 -6.18
CA GLU A 76 0.32 7.94 -5.34
C GLU A 76 0.00 9.19 -6.16
N CYS A 77 -1.07 9.90 -5.82
CA CYS A 77 -1.61 11.00 -6.62
C CYS A 77 -1.77 12.31 -5.83
N THR A 78 -0.87 12.58 -4.90
CA THR A 78 -0.94 13.78 -4.04
C THR A 78 -1.03 15.06 -4.86
N GLU A 79 -0.18 15.25 -5.84
CA GLU A 79 -0.13 16.47 -6.65
C GLU A 79 -1.42 16.64 -7.46
N GLU A 80 -1.80 15.63 -8.22
CA GLU A 80 -3.02 15.66 -9.05
C GLU A 80 -4.28 15.85 -8.20
N PHE A 81 -4.32 15.23 -7.03
CA PHE A 81 -5.43 15.38 -6.11
C PHE A 81 -5.54 16.81 -5.58
N LEU A 82 -4.44 17.41 -5.17
CA LEU A 82 -4.40 18.75 -4.61
C LEU A 82 -4.65 19.85 -5.66
N GLU A 83 -4.36 19.60 -6.92
CA GLU A 83 -4.69 20.53 -8.01
C GLU A 83 -6.20 20.72 -8.21
N ILE A 84 -6.97 19.66 -7.97
CA ILE A 84 -8.41 19.63 -8.23
C ILE A 84 -9.21 19.80 -6.95
N HIS A 85 -8.72 19.31 -5.83
CA HIS A 85 -9.44 19.25 -4.56
C HIS A 85 -8.86 20.17 -3.51
N SER A 86 -9.73 20.79 -2.71
CA SER A 86 -9.33 21.59 -1.56
C SER A 86 -8.93 20.74 -0.36
N GLN A 87 -8.29 21.36 0.62
CA GLN A 87 -7.98 20.72 1.92
C GLN A 87 -9.22 20.16 2.61
N HIS A 88 -10.38 20.74 2.37
CA HIS A 88 -11.65 20.23 2.89
C HIS A 88 -12.00 18.85 2.32
N ALA A 89 -11.70 18.60 1.05
CA ALA A 89 -11.90 17.29 0.45
C ALA A 89 -11.01 16.22 1.10
N ILE A 90 -9.78 16.57 1.45
CA ILE A 90 -8.87 15.67 2.19
C ILE A 90 -9.48 15.32 3.56
N GLN A 91 -10.01 16.28 4.28
CA GLN A 91 -10.67 16.02 5.56
C GLN A 91 -11.87 15.08 5.41
N ARG A 92 -12.64 15.21 4.35
CA ARG A 92 -13.77 14.32 4.06
C ARG A 92 -13.37 12.91 3.68
N MET A 93 -12.14 12.69 3.21
CA MET A 93 -11.61 11.37 2.89
C MET A 93 -11.10 10.59 4.12
N GLN A 94 -10.87 11.24 5.25
CA GLN A 94 -10.25 10.59 6.41
C GLN A 94 -10.97 9.31 6.89
N PRO A 95 -12.31 9.21 6.86
CA PRO A 95 -12.99 7.96 7.21
C PRO A 95 -12.66 6.76 6.30
N TYR A 96 -12.12 7.01 5.12
CA TYR A 96 -11.74 5.97 4.14
C TYR A 96 -10.27 5.54 4.23
N MET A 97 -9.52 6.09 5.18
CA MET A 97 -8.13 5.71 5.40
C MET A 97 -8.03 4.25 5.85
N ILE A 98 -7.22 3.47 5.16
CA ILE A 98 -6.98 2.06 5.45
C ILE A 98 -5.55 1.74 5.83
N GLY A 99 -4.61 2.62 5.54
CA GLY A 99 -3.21 2.37 5.79
C GLY A 99 -2.29 3.52 5.45
N GLU A 100 -1.03 3.24 5.53
CA GLU A 100 0.07 4.13 5.17
C GLU A 100 0.89 3.54 4.02
N LEU A 101 1.36 4.42 3.15
CA LEU A 101 2.27 4.03 2.09
C LEU A 101 3.67 3.89 2.66
N VAL A 102 4.27 2.71 2.52
CA VAL A 102 5.61 2.40 3.00
C VAL A 102 6.50 1.86 1.89
N PRO A 103 7.83 2.02 2.01
CA PRO A 103 8.76 1.33 1.14
C PRO A 103 8.64 -0.19 1.28
N LYS A 104 8.96 -0.90 0.22
CA LYS A 104 8.87 -2.37 0.17
C LYS A 104 9.70 -3.04 1.29
N GLU A 105 10.90 -2.54 1.51
CA GLU A 105 11.83 -3.07 2.52
C GLU A 105 11.27 -2.97 3.94
N GLU A 106 10.47 -1.96 4.21
CA GLU A 106 9.80 -1.80 5.51
C GLU A 106 8.66 -2.78 5.69
N ALA A 107 7.86 -2.99 4.66
CA ALA A 107 6.77 -3.94 4.67
C ALA A 107 7.27 -5.39 4.84
N GLU A 108 8.38 -5.73 4.21
CA GLU A 108 9.02 -7.06 4.32
C GLU A 108 9.55 -7.31 5.73
N LYS A 109 10.22 -6.35 6.33
CA LYS A 109 10.72 -6.46 7.73
C LYS A 109 9.60 -6.69 8.74
N ASP A 110 8.48 -6.03 8.57
CA ASP A 110 7.33 -6.22 9.45
C ASP A 110 6.69 -7.60 9.27
N ALA A 111 6.64 -8.10 8.05
CA ALA A 111 6.17 -9.45 7.77
C ALA A 111 7.06 -10.49 8.42
N GLU A 112 8.39 -10.34 8.31
CA GLU A 112 9.37 -11.22 8.95
C GLU A 112 9.25 -11.19 10.47
N ASN A 113 9.18 -10.00 11.07
CA ASN A 113 9.02 -9.83 12.51
C ASN A 113 7.70 -10.43 13.01
N LYS A 114 6.63 -10.33 12.24
CA LYS A 114 5.35 -10.93 12.59
C LYS A 114 5.42 -12.46 12.60
N ILE A 115 6.08 -13.05 11.61
CA ILE A 115 6.30 -14.50 11.53
C ILE A 115 7.17 -14.96 12.70
N LEU A 116 8.26 -14.25 12.98
CA LEU A 116 9.19 -14.56 14.08
C LEU A 116 8.47 -14.55 15.44
N ASN A 117 7.58 -13.58 15.66
CA ASN A 117 6.80 -13.49 16.88
C ASN A 117 5.70 -14.57 16.99
N MET A 118 5.21 -15.07 15.87
CA MET A 118 4.25 -16.19 15.87
C MET A 118 4.91 -17.54 16.15
N PHE A 119 6.20 -17.69 15.83
CA PHE A 119 6.96 -18.91 15.99
C PHE A 119 8.31 -18.64 16.69
N PRO A 120 8.31 -18.31 17.99
CA PRO A 120 9.52 -17.92 18.70
C PRO A 120 10.56 -19.05 18.84
N SER A 121 10.20 -20.28 18.53
CA SER A 121 11.09 -21.45 18.53
C SER A 121 11.84 -21.66 17.21
N MET A 122 11.52 -20.92 16.17
CA MET A 122 12.20 -20.98 14.87
C MET A 122 13.24 -19.86 14.78
N SER A 123 14.31 -19.96 15.56
CA SER A 123 15.51 -19.19 15.25
C SER A 123 16.04 -19.65 13.90
N PRO A 124 16.42 -18.75 13.00
CA PRO A 124 17.17 -19.14 11.83
C PRO A 124 18.57 -19.58 12.31
N GLU A 125 18.70 -20.82 12.72
CA GLU A 125 20.00 -21.41 12.73
C GLU A 125 20.46 -21.44 11.29
N ALA A 126 21.50 -20.66 11.02
CA ALA A 126 22.23 -20.77 9.80
C ALA A 126 22.65 -22.23 9.65
N THR A 127 21.96 -22.95 8.80
CA THR A 127 22.46 -24.26 8.37
C THR A 127 23.81 -23.99 7.74
N PRO A 128 24.90 -24.58 8.30
CA PRO A 128 26.15 -24.49 7.60
C PRO A 128 25.94 -25.19 6.26
N VAL A 129 26.04 -24.42 5.21
CA VAL A 129 26.16 -24.98 3.87
C VAL A 129 27.43 -25.82 3.94
N SER A 130 27.26 -27.13 4.11
CA SER A 130 28.38 -28.04 3.94
C SER A 130 28.72 -27.95 2.46
N GLU A 131 29.76 -27.23 2.16
CA GLU A 131 30.45 -27.41 0.91
C GLU A 131 30.93 -28.86 0.85
N LYS A 132 30.21 -29.65 0.17
CA LYS A 132 30.64 -30.89 -0.46
C LYS A 132 30.25 -30.68 -1.92
N GLU A 133 31.06 -30.84 -2.78
CA GLU A 133 32.07 -31.78 -3.09
C GLU A 133 32.92 -31.30 -4.21
N HIS A 134 34.19 -31.40 -4.07
CA HIS A 134 35.01 -31.78 -5.19
C HIS A 134 34.57 -33.14 -5.71
N HIS A 135 33.76 -33.15 -6.72
CA HIS A 135 33.68 -34.28 -7.58
C HIS A 135 34.86 -34.18 -8.55
N ASP A 136 35.93 -34.81 -8.17
CA ASP A 136 36.98 -35.18 -9.09
C ASP A 136 36.36 -36.08 -10.12
N LEU A 137 35.88 -35.46 -11.19
CA LEU A 137 35.66 -36.14 -12.44
C LEU A 137 37.04 -36.45 -13.01
N ASN A 138 37.63 -37.48 -12.50
CA ASN A 138 38.76 -38.10 -13.12
C ASN A 138 38.24 -38.82 -14.34
N LEU A 139 38.07 -38.02 -15.40
CA LEU A 139 37.81 -38.58 -16.71
C LEU A 139 39.01 -39.39 -17.11
N CYS A 140 38.84 -40.69 -16.99
CA CYS A 140 39.72 -41.66 -17.54
C CYS A 140 39.98 -41.36 -18.99
N LYS A 141 41.18 -40.97 -19.30
CA LYS A 141 41.65 -40.83 -20.65
C LYS A 141 41.70 -42.16 -21.32
N ARG A 142 40.98 -42.29 -22.41
CA ARG A 142 41.35 -43.06 -23.59
C ARG A 142 40.60 -42.59 -24.81
#